data_2a900ffb52d245edd58033b7fee20f56
#
_entry.id   2a900ffb52d245edd58033b7fee20f56
#
_cell.length_a   1.000
_cell.length_b   1.000
_cell.length_c   1.000
_cell.angle_alpha   90.00
_cell.angle_beta   90.00
_cell.angle_gamma   90.00
#
_symmetry.space_group_name_H-M   'P 1'
#
loop_
_entity.id
_entity.type
_entity.pdbx_description
1 polymer ?
#
loop_
_entity_poly.entity_id
_entity_poly.type
_entity_poly.pdbx_seq_one_letter_code
_entity_poly.pdbx_strand_id
1 'polypeptide(L)'
;MFLDKKFKAFLKGKDFTLIEIQNINFNESIIEYLDKQSNSIKERFSNIALCEYSAFIDTKGQEIAVGDIVKMNESLYEVELDKECFIMLPMNNVEEKEEKISYYLDSGICEIIGNKFENKDFYKKMCC
;
A
#
# COMPACT_ATOMS: atom_id res chain seq x y z
N MET A 1 -7.13 3.78 24.81
CA MET A 1 -6.74 2.75 24.14
C MET A 1 -6.10 3.04 22.89
N PHE A 2 -5.11 2.37 22.53
CA PHE A 2 -4.45 2.66 21.39
C PHE A 2 -4.71 1.70 20.39
N LEU A 3 -4.76 2.04 19.17
CA LEU A 3 -4.80 1.14 18.13
C LEU A 3 -3.44 1.11 17.64
N ASP A 4 -2.86 -0.03 17.63
CA ASP A 4 -1.54 -0.12 17.12
C ASP A 4 -1.63 -0.15 15.64
N LYS A 5 -1.57 0.97 15.01
CA LYS A 5 -1.57 1.00 13.58
C LYS A 5 -0.21 0.57 13.09
N LYS A 6 -0.19 -0.26 12.08
CA LYS A 6 1.04 -0.72 11.48
C LYS A 6 1.19 -0.12 10.11
N PHE A 7 2.42 0.13 9.73
CA PHE A 7 2.72 0.72 8.44
C PHE A 7 3.88 0.02 7.79
N LYS A 8 3.91 0.05 6.46
CA LYS A 8 5.12 -0.27 5.74
C LYS A 8 5.49 0.99 4.98
N ALA A 9 6.73 1.14 4.59
CA ALA A 9 7.18 2.33 3.91
C ALA A 9 8.08 1.99 2.75
N PHE A 10 8.05 2.83 1.73
CA PHE A 10 8.92 2.71 0.59
C PHE A 10 9.75 3.99 0.51
N LEU A 11 11.05 3.84 0.36
CA LEU A 11 11.94 4.97 0.27
C LEU A 11 11.88 5.50 -1.16
N LYS A 12 11.63 6.80 -1.33
CA LYS A 12 11.59 7.38 -2.65
C LYS A 12 13.01 7.51 -3.17
N GLY A 13 13.17 7.69 -4.42
CA GLY A 13 14.49 7.78 -4.98
C GLY A 13 14.31 7.45 -6.42
N LYS A 14 15.30 6.81 -7.04
CA LYS A 14 15.13 6.42 -8.40
C LYS A 14 14.04 5.41 -8.47
N ASP A 15 14.04 4.45 -7.53
CA ASP A 15 13.02 3.44 -7.48
C ASP A 15 12.55 3.37 -6.05
N PHE A 16 11.28 3.18 -5.84
CA PHE A 16 10.76 3.03 -4.49
C PHE A 16 11.26 1.71 -3.94
N THR A 17 11.86 1.74 -2.78
CA THR A 17 12.43 0.56 -2.15
C THR A 17 11.76 0.33 -0.81
N LEU A 18 11.28 -0.87 -0.58
CA LEU A 18 10.65 -1.22 0.69
C LEU A 18 11.71 -1.18 1.79
N ILE A 19 11.41 -0.52 2.90
CA ILE A 19 12.34 -0.42 4.01
C ILE A 19 11.72 -0.99 5.26
N GLU A 20 12.59 -1.40 6.18
CA GLU A 20 12.15 -2.03 7.41
C GLU A 20 12.05 -0.98 8.49
N ILE A 21 10.85 -0.60 8.86
CA ILE A 21 10.63 0.47 9.83
C ILE A 21 10.89 -0.04 11.23
N GLN A 22 11.66 0.73 12.00
CA GLN A 22 11.91 0.42 13.40
C GLN A 22 11.10 1.35 14.29
N ASN A 23 10.88 2.56 13.88
CA ASN A 23 10.18 3.54 14.71
C ASN A 23 9.58 4.63 13.85
N ILE A 24 8.42 5.14 14.25
CA ILE A 24 7.75 6.23 13.55
C ILE A 24 7.47 7.33 14.56
N ASN A 25 7.90 8.54 14.25
CA ASN A 25 7.63 9.68 15.09
C ASN A 25 6.72 10.63 14.31
N PHE A 26 5.42 10.57 14.57
CA PHE A 26 4.48 11.40 13.84
C PHE A 26 4.59 12.87 14.22
N ASN A 27 5.03 13.17 15.42
CA ASN A 27 5.17 14.57 15.81
C ASN A 27 6.25 15.28 15.03
N GLU A 28 7.34 14.58 14.73
CA GLU A 28 8.42 15.17 13.99
C GLU A 28 8.42 14.77 12.53
N SER A 29 7.49 13.93 12.12
CA SER A 29 7.39 13.45 10.75
C SER A 29 8.66 12.77 10.27
N ILE A 30 9.18 11.90 11.11
CA ILE A 30 10.42 11.17 10.86
C ILE A 30 10.22 9.70 11.16
N ILE A 31 10.85 8.83 10.37
CA ILE A 31 10.91 7.41 10.70
C ILE A 31 12.36 7.02 10.91
N GLU A 32 12.55 5.89 11.58
CA GLU A 32 13.85 5.27 11.65
C GLU A 32 13.73 3.91 11.01
N TYR A 33 14.66 3.55 10.18
CA TYR A 33 14.65 2.24 9.54
C TYR A 33 16.06 1.65 9.52
N LEU A 34 16.15 0.36 9.25
CA LEU A 34 17.44 -0.29 9.15
C LEU A 34 17.82 -0.43 7.69
N ASP A 35 19.07 -0.09 7.38
CA ASP A 35 19.57 -0.28 6.03
C ASP A 35 20.05 -1.73 5.89
N LYS A 36 20.64 -2.05 4.76
CA LYS A 36 21.05 -3.43 4.50
C LYS A 36 22.15 -3.91 5.41
N GLN A 37 22.91 -3.00 6.01
CA GLN A 37 23.95 -3.36 6.94
C GLN A 37 23.48 -3.26 8.37
N SER A 38 22.18 -3.13 8.59
CA SER A 38 21.56 -3.03 9.90
C SER A 38 21.92 -1.75 10.65
N ASN A 39 22.24 -0.71 9.91
CA ASN A 39 22.46 0.60 10.52
C ASN A 39 21.15 1.33 10.61
N SER A 40 20.93 2.04 11.71
CA SER A 40 19.70 2.79 11.90
C SER A 40 19.81 4.13 11.17
N ILE A 41 18.83 4.41 10.32
CA ILE A 41 18.81 5.64 9.53
C ILE A 41 17.52 6.37 9.79
N LYS A 42 17.59 7.69 9.95
CA LYS A 42 16.41 8.50 10.13
C LYS A 42 16.05 9.14 8.80
N GLU A 43 14.76 9.18 8.51
CA GLU A 43 14.33 9.74 7.26
C GLU A 43 13.06 10.54 7.45
N ARG A 44 12.89 11.62 6.69
CA ARG A 44 11.70 12.43 6.79
C ARG A 44 10.56 11.83 6.02
N PHE A 45 9.33 12.08 6.48
CA PHE A 45 8.15 11.57 5.78
C PHE A 45 8.11 12.03 4.33
N SER A 46 8.65 13.20 4.02
CA SER A 46 8.62 13.69 2.64
C SER A 46 9.41 12.82 1.68
N ASN A 47 10.30 12.00 2.19
CA ASN A 47 11.14 11.14 1.36
C ASN A 47 10.66 9.69 1.33
N ILE A 48 9.50 9.41 1.87
CA ILE A 48 8.99 8.04 1.89
C ILE A 48 7.52 8.02 1.52
N ALA A 49 7.05 6.86 1.14
CA ALA A 49 5.63 6.61 0.98
C ALA A 49 5.24 5.70 2.13
N LEU A 50 4.41 6.19 3.04
CA LEU A 50 4.02 5.45 4.22
C LEU A 50 2.64 4.84 3.97
N CYS A 51 2.53 3.54 4.09
CA CYS A 51 1.31 2.82 3.75
C CYS A 51 0.78 2.08 4.95
N GLU A 52 -0.45 2.37 5.31
CA GLU A 52 -1.06 1.76 6.49
C GLU A 52 -1.52 0.35 6.17
N TYR A 53 -1.24 -0.60 7.07
CA TYR A 53 -1.74 -1.95 6.91
C TYR A 53 -3.20 -1.96 7.33
N SER A 54 -4.01 -2.76 6.65
CA SER A 54 -5.44 -2.74 6.84
C SER A 54 -5.95 -3.69 7.91
N ALA A 55 -5.14 -4.63 8.35
CA ALA A 55 -5.53 -5.70 9.24
C ALA A 55 -6.31 -6.81 8.52
N PHE A 56 -6.63 -6.63 7.25
CA PHE A 56 -7.25 -7.71 6.46
C PHE A 56 -6.14 -8.50 5.78
N ILE A 57 -6.37 -9.77 5.53
CA ILE A 57 -5.37 -10.60 4.90
C ILE A 57 -5.86 -11.07 3.54
N ASP A 58 -4.93 -11.36 2.66
CA ASP A 58 -5.28 -11.84 1.33
C ASP A 58 -5.50 -13.36 1.37
N THR A 59 -5.73 -13.94 0.21
CA THR A 59 -6.03 -15.37 0.14
C THR A 59 -4.86 -16.24 0.59
N LYS A 60 -3.65 -15.67 0.65
CA LYS A 60 -2.48 -16.42 1.08
C LYS A 60 -2.03 -16.05 2.49
N GLY A 61 -2.83 -15.29 3.20
CA GLY A 61 -2.53 -14.93 4.59
C GLY A 61 -1.63 -13.74 4.78
N GLN A 62 -1.34 -12.98 3.71
CA GLN A 62 -0.50 -11.79 3.84
C GLN A 62 -1.35 -10.59 4.13
N GLU A 63 -0.88 -9.73 5.02
CA GLU A 63 -1.65 -8.54 5.39
C GLU A 63 -1.63 -7.52 4.27
N ILE A 64 -2.77 -6.96 3.95
CA ILE A 64 -2.95 -6.02 2.84
C ILE A 64 -2.76 -4.60 3.35
N ALA A 65 -2.06 -3.78 2.58
CA ALA A 65 -1.81 -2.38 2.96
C ALA A 65 -2.30 -1.45 1.86
N VAL A 66 -2.50 -0.19 2.21
CA VAL A 66 -2.85 0.84 1.26
C VAL A 66 -1.75 0.88 0.19
N GLY A 67 -2.14 0.97 -1.06
CA GLY A 67 -1.21 0.98 -2.18
C GLY A 67 -0.96 -0.37 -2.80
N ASP A 68 -1.45 -1.45 -2.15
CA ASP A 68 -1.30 -2.77 -2.73
C ASP A 68 -2.21 -2.91 -3.94
N ILE A 69 -1.78 -3.71 -4.91
CA ILE A 69 -2.59 -4.06 -6.05
C ILE A 69 -3.06 -5.47 -5.82
N VAL A 70 -4.36 -5.67 -5.84
CA VAL A 70 -4.95 -6.97 -5.54
C VAL A 70 -5.82 -7.46 -6.68
N LYS A 71 -5.98 -8.76 -6.77
CA LYS A 71 -6.79 -9.38 -7.80
C LYS A 71 -7.96 -10.07 -7.16
N MET A 72 -9.17 -9.82 -7.68
CA MET A 72 -10.38 -10.45 -7.20
C MET A 72 -11.22 -10.76 -8.41
N ASN A 73 -11.57 -12.04 -8.62
CA ASN A 73 -12.43 -12.43 -9.73
C ASN A 73 -11.93 -11.92 -11.07
N GLU A 74 -10.66 -12.10 -11.34
CA GLU A 74 -10.05 -11.74 -12.62
C GLU A 74 -9.92 -10.24 -12.85
N SER A 75 -10.26 -9.44 -11.88
CA SER A 75 -10.12 -7.98 -12.01
C SER A 75 -9.08 -7.48 -11.03
N LEU A 76 -8.45 -6.37 -11.38
CA LEU A 76 -7.42 -5.77 -10.55
C LEU A 76 -7.93 -4.53 -9.86
N TYR A 77 -7.50 -4.33 -8.63
CA TYR A 77 -7.93 -3.22 -7.82
C TYR A 77 -6.75 -2.65 -7.06
N GLU A 78 -6.83 -1.37 -6.74
CA GLU A 78 -5.84 -0.73 -5.89
C GLU A 78 -6.47 -0.51 -4.52
N VAL A 79 -5.76 -0.80 -3.46
CA VAL A 79 -6.29 -0.65 -2.10
C VAL A 79 -6.03 0.78 -1.62
N GLU A 80 -7.07 1.43 -1.15
CA GLU A 80 -6.99 2.80 -0.68
C GLU A 80 -7.77 2.97 0.62
N LEU A 81 -7.52 4.05 1.32
CA LEU A 81 -8.24 4.36 2.54
C LEU A 81 -9.16 5.53 2.25
N ASP A 82 -10.46 5.34 2.45
CA ASP A 82 -11.43 6.40 2.19
C ASP A 82 -12.27 6.58 3.43
N LYS A 83 -12.11 7.70 4.11
CA LYS A 83 -12.89 8.01 5.32
C LYS A 83 -12.83 6.88 6.32
N GLU A 84 -11.64 6.44 6.60
CA GLU A 84 -11.41 5.40 7.59
C GLU A 84 -11.86 4.01 7.17
N CYS A 85 -12.26 3.83 5.93
CA CYS A 85 -12.59 2.51 5.42
C CYS A 85 -11.59 2.12 4.36
N PHE A 86 -11.14 0.86 4.39
CA PHE A 86 -10.24 0.38 3.35
C PHE A 86 -11.10 -0.12 2.20
N ILE A 87 -10.82 0.37 1.00
CA ILE A 87 -11.60 0.01 -0.18
C ILE A 87 -10.70 -0.46 -1.30
N MET A 88 -11.29 -1.13 -2.27
CA MET A 88 -10.59 -1.58 -3.46
C MET A 88 -11.17 -0.81 -4.64
N LEU A 89 -10.33 -0.05 -5.33
CA LEU A 89 -10.76 0.74 -6.48
C LEU A 89 -10.38 0.02 -7.76
N PRO A 90 -11.31 -0.13 -8.70
CA PRO A 90 -10.99 -0.83 -9.95
C PRO A 90 -9.89 -0.12 -10.72
N MET A 91 -8.96 -0.88 -11.25
CA MET A 91 -7.88 -0.30 -12.01
C MET A 91 -8.17 -0.29 -13.51
N ASN A 92 -9.01 -1.21 -13.96
CA ASN A 92 -9.23 -1.22 -15.34
C ASN A 92 -10.08 -0.18 -15.73
N ASN A 93 -9.78 0.48 -16.64
CA ASN A 93 -10.47 1.56 -16.83
C ASN A 93 -11.18 1.48 -17.93
N VAL A 94 -11.62 0.91 -18.29
CA VAL A 94 -12.34 0.74 -19.23
C VAL A 94 -13.14 1.70 -19.74
N GLU A 95 -13.47 1.92 -20.53
CA GLU A 95 -14.22 2.75 -21.14
C GLU A 95 -15.09 3.36 -20.46
N GLU A 96 -15.05 3.56 -19.82
CA GLU A 96 -15.71 4.05 -19.21
C GLU A 96 -16.54 4.95 -18.96
N LYS A 97 -17.31 5.01 -19.41
CA LYS A 97 -18.31 5.73 -19.22
C LYS A 97 -19.00 5.27 -18.08
N GLU A 98 -18.84 4.24 -17.59
CA GLU A 98 -19.53 3.77 -16.51
C GLU A 98 -18.96 4.13 -15.24
N GLU A 99 -19.65 4.27 -14.17
CA GLU A 99 -19.14 4.61 -12.89
C GLU A 99 -18.33 3.49 -12.40
N LYS A 100 -17.20 3.77 -11.79
CA LYS A 100 -16.38 2.75 -11.21
C LYS A 100 -16.96 2.36 -9.87
N ILE A 101 -17.09 1.10 -9.63
CA ILE A 101 -17.63 0.61 -8.38
C ILE A 101 -16.50 0.18 -7.49
N SER A 102 -16.38 0.78 -6.31
CA SER A 102 -15.38 0.35 -5.37
C SER A 102 -16.01 -0.67 -4.43
N TYR A 103 -15.17 -1.49 -3.85
CA TYR A 103 -15.61 -2.52 -2.93
C TYR A 103 -14.91 -2.35 -1.60
N TYR A 104 -15.57 -2.70 -0.50
CA TYR A 104 -14.91 -2.67 0.78
C TYR A 104 -13.94 -3.83 0.84
N LEU A 105 -12.79 -3.58 1.41
CA LEU A 105 -11.78 -4.63 1.57
C LEU A 105 -12.23 -5.58 2.66
N ASP A 106 -11.93 -6.84 2.50
CA ASP A 106 -12.22 -7.85 3.51
C ASP A 106 -11.16 -8.93 3.39
N SER A 107 -11.07 -9.78 4.40
CA SER A 107 -10.06 -10.83 4.41
C SER A 107 -10.48 -11.98 3.51
N GLY A 108 -9.52 -12.53 2.81
CA GLY A 108 -9.74 -13.76 2.05
C GLY A 108 -10.47 -13.60 0.73
N ILE A 109 -10.71 -12.38 0.27
CA ILE A 109 -11.44 -12.18 -0.97
C ILE A 109 -10.55 -11.85 -2.16
N CYS A 110 -9.31 -11.49 -1.92
CA CYS A 110 -8.43 -11.10 -3.01
C CYS A 110 -7.01 -11.55 -2.74
N GLU A 111 -6.17 -11.43 -3.75
CA GLU A 111 -4.78 -11.83 -3.63
C GLU A 111 -3.89 -10.65 -3.96
N ILE A 112 -2.88 -10.36 -3.14
CA ILE A 112 -1.93 -9.29 -3.41
C ILE A 112 -1.05 -9.74 -4.55
N ILE A 113 -0.96 -8.93 -5.61
CA ILE A 113 -0.09 -9.26 -6.72
C ILE A 113 1.02 -8.25 -6.91
N GLY A 114 1.02 -7.17 -6.16
CA GLY A 114 2.08 -6.16 -6.24
C GLY A 114 1.65 -4.92 -5.51
N ASN A 115 2.30 -3.80 -5.79
CA ASN A 115 1.90 -2.52 -5.22
C ASN A 115 2.27 -1.42 -6.19
N LYS A 116 1.66 -0.25 -6.02
CA LYS A 116 1.84 0.81 -6.98
C LYS A 116 3.21 1.47 -6.90
N PHE A 117 3.98 1.21 -5.86
CA PHE A 117 5.28 1.85 -5.71
C PHE A 117 6.39 1.02 -6.37
N GLU A 118 6.44 -0.26 -6.08
CA GLU A 118 7.47 -1.11 -6.65
C GLU A 118 7.15 -1.54 -8.06
N ASN A 119 5.88 -1.54 -8.42
CA ASN A 119 5.44 -2.03 -9.73
C ASN A 119 4.89 -0.91 -10.58
N LYS A 120 5.63 0.21 -10.64
CA LYS A 120 5.17 1.38 -11.32
C LYS A 120 4.77 1.18 -12.76
N ASP A 121 5.56 0.45 -13.51
CA ASP A 121 5.26 0.27 -14.91
C ASP A 121 3.98 -0.53 -15.12
N PHE A 122 3.81 -1.55 -14.30
CA PHE A 122 2.62 -2.37 -14.35
C PHE A 122 1.41 -1.52 -13.96
N TYR A 123 1.54 -0.74 -12.90
CA TYR A 123 0.47 0.13 -12.43
C TYR A 123 0.07 1.12 -13.51
N LYS A 124 1.02 1.74 -14.18
CA LYS A 124 0.72 2.69 -15.21
C LYS A 124 0.00 2.03 -16.37
N LYS A 125 0.39 0.82 -16.74
CA LYS A 125 -0.29 0.13 -17.80
C LYS A 125 -1.72 -0.14 -17.46
N MET A 126 -2.00 -0.51 -16.21
CA MET A 126 -3.35 -0.89 -15.84
C MET A 126 -4.25 0.31 -15.61
N CYS A 127 -3.67 1.46 -15.31
CA CYS A 127 -4.47 2.63 -15.03
C CYS A 127 -4.63 3.60 -16.18
N CYS A 128 -3.93 3.41 -17.24
CA CYS A 128 -4.07 4.31 -18.38
C CYS A 128 -5.06 3.82 -19.39
#